data_0c20169344a91c0c287721e4fc395148
#
_entry.id   0c20169344a91c0c287721e4fc395148
#
_cell.length_a   1.000
_cell.length_b   1.000
_cell.length_c   1.000
_cell.angle_alpha   90.00
_cell.angle_beta   90.00
_cell.angle_gamma   90.00
#
_symmetry.space_group_name_H-M   'P 1'
#
loop_
_entity.id
_entity.type
_entity.pdbx_description
1 polymer ?
#
loop_
_entity_poly.entity_id
_entity_poly.type
_entity_poly.pdbx_seq_one_letter_code
_entity_poly.pdbx_strand_id
1 'polypeptide(L)'
;MGTRSLTYVYDDSEKPIICMYRQFDGYPSGHGVELSEFLTQLTVGNGISGSPELFSFANGMGCLAAQMIVHFKKSPGGFYIYAIESDMDCWQEYEYHVYEKKIIVKNPTEVIFEGSYEEFMSFCYDEVTE
;
A
#
# COMPACT_ATOMS: atom_id res chain seq x y z
N MET A 1 21.45 -1.78 -6.66
CA MET A 1 20.18 -1.68 -7.36
C MET A 1 19.05 -1.91 -6.39
N GLY A 2 18.08 -1.01 -6.40
CA GLY A 2 16.95 -1.14 -5.51
C GLY A 2 15.91 -2.12 -6.02
N THR A 3 15.15 -2.70 -5.10
CA THR A 3 13.98 -3.50 -5.44
C THR A 3 12.79 -2.56 -5.59
N ARG A 4 12.19 -2.54 -6.76
CA ARG A 4 11.12 -1.61 -7.12
C ARG A 4 9.75 -2.23 -6.87
N SER A 5 8.81 -1.40 -6.43
CA SER A 5 7.43 -1.85 -6.24
C SER A 5 6.44 -0.78 -6.64
N LEU A 6 5.25 -1.23 -7.00
CA LEU A 6 4.09 -0.37 -7.24
C LEU A 6 3.04 -0.69 -6.19
N THR A 7 2.43 0.35 -5.63
CA THR A 7 1.32 0.21 -4.68
C THR A 7 0.11 0.90 -5.27
N TYR A 8 -0.94 0.13 -5.52
CA TYR A 8 -2.21 0.64 -6.03
C TYR A 8 -3.21 0.68 -4.88
N VAL A 9 -3.98 1.75 -4.81
CA VAL A 9 -5.09 1.84 -3.87
C VAL A 9 -6.38 1.90 -4.68
N TYR A 10 -7.38 1.13 -4.25
CA TYR A 10 -8.66 0.99 -4.96
C TYR A 10 -9.79 1.59 -4.13
N ASP A 11 -10.80 2.14 -4.79
CA ASP A 11 -11.97 2.65 -4.11
C ASP A 11 -12.92 1.48 -3.73
N ASP A 12 -14.07 1.82 -3.13
CA ASP A 12 -15.02 0.81 -2.67
C ASP A 12 -15.71 0.08 -3.84
N SER A 13 -15.57 0.60 -5.07
CA SER A 13 -16.05 -0.06 -6.28
C SER A 13 -14.94 -0.83 -6.98
N GLU A 14 -13.80 -0.99 -6.31
CA GLU A 14 -12.62 -1.69 -6.82
C GLU A 14 -12.02 -1.06 -8.07
N LYS A 15 -12.11 0.29 -8.15
CA LYS A 15 -11.43 1.04 -9.20
C LYS A 15 -10.15 1.62 -8.65
N PRO A 16 -9.03 1.50 -9.38
CA PRO A 16 -7.76 2.06 -8.90
C PRO A 16 -7.82 3.59 -8.91
N ILE A 17 -7.37 4.20 -7.82
CA ILE A 17 -7.39 5.66 -7.68
C ILE A 17 -6.00 6.26 -7.62
N ILE A 18 -4.98 5.48 -7.27
CA ILE A 18 -3.62 5.98 -7.22
C ILE A 18 -2.63 4.83 -7.43
N CYS A 19 -1.48 5.17 -8.04
CA CYS A 19 -0.36 4.25 -8.17
C CYS A 19 0.88 4.93 -7.63
N MET A 20 1.44 4.38 -6.55
CA MET A 20 2.66 4.88 -5.93
C MET A 20 3.83 3.96 -6.29
N TYR A 21 4.88 4.54 -6.86
CA TYR A 21 6.10 3.82 -7.17
C TYR A 21 7.11 4.03 -6.05
N ARG A 22 7.66 2.94 -5.54
CA ARG A 22 8.76 2.97 -4.59
C ARG A 22 10.02 2.41 -5.25
N GLN A 23 11.09 3.19 -5.22
CA GLN A 23 12.32 2.86 -5.93
C GLN A 23 13.19 1.83 -5.19
N PHE A 24 13.18 1.86 -3.86
CA PHE A 24 14.06 1.01 -3.04
C PHE A 24 13.25 0.23 -2.01
N ASP A 25 13.73 -0.98 -1.68
CA ASP A 25 13.19 -1.81 -0.60
C ASP A 25 11.73 -2.21 -0.81
N GLY A 26 11.35 -2.45 -2.07
CA GLY A 26 9.97 -2.79 -2.41
C GLY A 26 9.53 -4.21 -2.04
N TYR A 27 10.43 -5.04 -1.53
CA TYR A 27 10.12 -6.43 -1.15
C TYR A 27 9.25 -6.47 0.12
N PRO A 28 8.55 -7.61 0.37
CA PRO A 28 7.62 -7.69 1.50
C PRO A 28 8.25 -7.41 2.86
N SER A 29 9.50 -7.82 3.09
CA SER A 29 10.17 -7.54 4.37
C SER A 29 10.63 -6.08 4.51
N GLY A 30 10.51 -5.28 3.47
CA GLY A 30 10.79 -3.84 3.50
C GLY A 30 9.50 -3.05 3.39
N HIS A 31 9.12 -2.71 2.15
CA HIS A 31 7.90 -1.93 1.90
C HIS A 31 6.66 -2.62 2.49
N GLY A 32 6.59 -3.95 2.38
CA GLY A 32 5.44 -4.68 2.91
C GLY A 32 5.26 -4.47 4.40
N VAL A 33 6.35 -4.54 5.18
CA VAL A 33 6.26 -4.32 6.64
C VAL A 33 5.79 -2.89 6.91
N GLU A 34 6.37 -1.90 6.25
CA GLU A 34 5.98 -0.50 6.46
C GLU A 34 4.52 -0.26 6.07
N LEU A 35 4.09 -0.83 4.95
CA LEU A 35 2.70 -0.69 4.49
C LEU A 35 1.74 -1.38 5.45
N SER A 36 2.10 -2.57 5.94
CA SER A 36 1.24 -3.31 6.87
C SER A 36 1.07 -2.56 8.18
N GLU A 37 2.14 -1.95 8.67
CA GLU A 37 2.07 -1.16 9.90
C GLU A 37 1.16 0.06 9.72
N PHE A 38 1.23 0.70 8.55
CA PHE A 38 0.34 1.81 8.24
C PHE A 38 -1.12 1.34 8.18
N LEU A 39 -1.39 0.26 7.45
CA LEU A 39 -2.75 -0.20 7.22
C LEU A 39 -3.43 -0.75 8.48
N THR A 40 -2.68 -1.44 9.34
CA THR A 40 -3.27 -2.03 10.54
C THR A 40 -3.58 -1.02 11.63
N GLN A 41 -3.00 0.18 11.53
CA GLN A 41 -3.30 1.26 12.49
C GLN A 41 -4.56 2.03 12.13
N LEU A 42 -5.09 1.83 10.93
CA LEU A 42 -6.21 2.63 10.44
C LEU A 42 -7.54 1.93 10.67
N THR A 43 -8.56 2.73 10.96
CA THR A 43 -9.95 2.34 10.86
C THR A 43 -10.51 3.06 9.63
N VAL A 44 -10.99 2.31 8.65
CA VAL A 44 -11.57 2.88 7.44
C VAL A 44 -13.09 2.94 7.60
N GLY A 45 -13.67 4.10 7.38
CA GLY A 45 -15.10 4.28 7.48
C GLY A 45 -15.59 5.35 6.54
N ASN A 46 -16.90 5.56 6.53
CA ASN A 46 -17.54 6.61 5.73
C ASN A 46 -18.03 7.70 6.66
N GLY A 47 -17.58 8.92 6.39
CA GLY A 47 -17.95 10.06 7.19
C GLY A 47 -17.14 10.18 8.47
N ILE A 48 -16.91 11.42 8.88
CA ILE A 48 -16.18 11.72 10.09
C ILE A 48 -17.18 12.16 11.14
N SER A 49 -17.22 11.47 12.28
CA SER A 49 -18.07 11.84 13.38
C SER A 49 -17.22 12.01 14.64
N GLY A 50 -17.46 13.08 15.37
CA GLY A 50 -16.69 13.39 16.55
C GLY A 50 -15.31 13.93 16.24
N SER A 51 -14.36 13.63 17.10
CA SER A 51 -12.97 14.09 16.94
C SER A 51 -12.10 12.87 16.75
N PRO A 52 -11.94 12.40 15.49
CA PRO A 52 -11.09 11.25 15.25
C PRO A 52 -9.64 11.61 15.58
N GLU A 53 -8.92 10.65 16.09
CA GLU A 53 -7.49 10.82 16.32
C GLU A 53 -6.80 10.97 14.98
N LEU A 54 -5.80 11.84 14.92
CA LEU A 54 -5.08 12.10 13.69
C LEU A 54 -4.45 10.81 13.16
N PHE A 55 -4.67 10.54 11.89
CA PHE A 55 -4.07 9.44 11.14
C PHE A 55 -4.45 8.03 11.59
N SER A 56 -5.34 7.90 12.59
CA SER A 56 -5.84 6.57 12.97
C SER A 56 -7.15 6.24 12.28
N PHE A 57 -7.75 7.18 11.57
CA PHE A 57 -9.02 7.00 10.87
C PHE A 57 -8.90 7.50 9.43
N ALA A 58 -9.36 6.70 8.49
CA ALA A 58 -9.42 7.09 7.08
C ALA A 58 -10.88 7.18 6.66
N ASN A 59 -11.26 8.32 6.12
CA ASN A 59 -12.62 8.56 5.64
C ASN A 59 -12.71 8.08 4.20
N GLY A 60 -12.84 6.75 4.03
CA GLY A 60 -12.88 6.12 2.73
C GLY A 60 -11.50 5.88 2.13
N MET A 61 -11.47 5.23 0.98
CA MET A 61 -10.21 4.81 0.36
C MET A 61 -9.43 5.97 -0.24
N GLY A 62 -10.09 7.03 -0.71
CA GLY A 62 -9.39 8.22 -1.17
C GLY A 62 -8.61 8.89 -0.06
N CYS A 63 -9.21 8.94 1.13
CA CYS A 63 -8.56 9.46 2.32
C CYS A 63 -7.37 8.57 2.72
N LEU A 64 -7.57 7.26 2.70
CA LEU A 64 -6.50 6.31 2.99
C LEU A 64 -5.32 6.51 2.03
N ALA A 65 -5.60 6.68 0.74
CA ALA A 65 -4.54 6.88 -0.26
C ALA A 65 -3.72 8.13 0.04
N ALA A 66 -4.41 9.23 0.38
CA ALA A 66 -3.73 10.48 0.71
C ALA A 66 -2.88 10.34 1.97
N GLN A 67 -3.42 9.66 2.99
CA GLN A 67 -2.67 9.42 4.22
C GLN A 67 -1.45 8.53 3.96
N MET A 68 -1.57 7.55 3.07
CA MET A 68 -0.46 6.70 2.67
C MET A 68 0.69 7.53 2.11
N ILE A 69 0.38 8.48 1.23
CA ILE A 69 1.40 9.34 0.64
C ILE A 69 2.11 10.14 1.73
N VAL A 70 1.36 10.71 2.67
CA VAL A 70 1.95 11.45 3.79
C VAL A 70 2.86 10.54 4.63
N HIS A 71 2.40 9.31 4.85
CA HIS A 71 3.16 8.35 5.68
C HIS A 71 4.52 8.02 5.06
N PHE A 72 4.56 7.81 3.74
CA PHE A 72 5.78 7.36 3.07
C PHE A 72 6.66 8.49 2.57
N LYS A 73 6.08 9.60 2.12
CA LYS A 73 6.86 10.65 1.45
C LYS A 73 7.45 11.61 2.47
N LYS A 74 8.75 11.51 2.69
CA LYS A 74 9.47 12.34 3.67
C LYS A 74 10.50 13.27 3.04
N SER A 75 10.97 12.97 1.83
CA SER A 75 12.01 13.72 1.17
C SER A 75 11.91 13.54 -0.33
N PRO A 76 12.62 14.34 -1.14
CA PRO A 76 12.62 14.15 -2.59
C PRO A 76 13.15 12.77 -2.98
N GLY A 77 12.62 12.22 -4.05
CA GLY A 77 13.05 10.91 -4.56
C GLY A 77 12.44 9.76 -3.78
N GLY A 78 12.74 8.55 -4.17
CA GLY A 78 12.34 7.34 -3.50
C GLY A 78 10.90 6.90 -3.77
N PHE A 79 9.97 7.84 -3.69
CA PHE A 79 8.54 7.59 -3.90
C PHE A 79 7.99 8.57 -4.94
N TYR A 80 7.24 8.03 -5.90
CA TYR A 80 6.69 8.81 -7.02
C TYR A 80 5.25 8.37 -7.28
N ILE A 81 4.45 9.26 -7.84
CA ILE A 81 3.07 8.96 -8.23
C ILE A 81 3.01 8.88 -9.74
N TYR A 82 2.37 7.84 -10.26
CA TYR A 82 2.19 7.63 -11.68
C TYR A 82 0.71 7.56 -12.03
N ALA A 83 0.39 7.82 -13.29
CA ALA A 83 -0.97 7.69 -13.78
C ALA A 83 -1.39 6.22 -13.78
N ILE A 84 -2.59 5.96 -13.30
CA ILE A 84 -3.07 4.57 -13.15
C ILE A 84 -3.42 3.91 -14.48
N GLU A 85 -3.63 4.71 -15.54
CA GLU A 85 -4.00 4.19 -16.86
C GLU A 85 -2.78 3.80 -17.68
N SER A 86 -1.59 4.17 -17.26
CA SER A 86 -0.40 3.78 -17.99
C SER A 86 -0.09 2.33 -17.66
N ASP A 87 0.29 1.57 -18.69
CA ASP A 87 0.85 0.25 -18.49
C ASP A 87 2.22 0.43 -17.85
N MET A 88 2.21 0.74 -16.56
CA MET A 88 3.44 1.03 -15.86
C MET A 88 4.31 -0.20 -15.80
N ASP A 89 5.38 -0.17 -16.56
CA ASP A 89 6.44 -1.15 -16.42
C ASP A 89 7.69 -0.37 -16.05
N CYS A 90 7.95 -0.29 -14.75
CA CYS A 90 9.16 0.32 -14.22
C CYS A 90 10.13 -0.76 -13.75
N TRP A 91 9.95 -1.98 -14.24
CA TRP A 91 10.72 -3.15 -13.86
C TRP A 91 10.51 -3.49 -12.39
N GLN A 92 9.27 -3.27 -11.93
CA GLN A 92 8.89 -3.56 -10.55
C GLN A 92 8.92 -5.07 -10.32
N GLU A 93 9.42 -5.44 -9.15
CA GLU A 93 9.46 -6.83 -8.74
C GLU A 93 8.25 -7.22 -7.90
N TYR A 94 7.55 -6.22 -7.34
CA TYR A 94 6.38 -6.45 -6.50
C TYR A 94 5.31 -5.44 -6.81
N GLU A 95 4.04 -5.88 -6.71
CA GLU A 95 2.87 -5.01 -6.78
C GLU A 95 2.01 -5.27 -5.56
N TYR A 96 1.59 -4.20 -4.90
CA TYR A 96 0.71 -4.24 -3.74
C TYR A 96 -0.60 -3.59 -4.14
N HIS A 97 -1.69 -4.35 -4.03
CA HIS A 97 -3.03 -3.88 -4.44
C HIS A 97 -3.88 -3.76 -3.19
N VAL A 98 -4.11 -2.52 -2.74
CA VAL A 98 -4.78 -2.23 -1.47
C VAL A 98 -6.25 -1.96 -1.74
N TYR A 99 -7.11 -2.84 -1.23
CA TYR A 99 -8.55 -2.70 -1.27
C TYR A 99 -9.06 -2.37 0.13
N GLU A 100 -10.32 -1.99 0.22
CA GLU A 100 -10.93 -1.83 1.53
C GLU A 100 -10.96 -3.19 2.21
N LYS A 101 -10.27 -3.34 3.33
CA LYS A 101 -10.24 -4.55 4.16
C LYS A 101 -9.44 -5.73 3.62
N LYS A 102 -8.77 -5.59 2.48
CA LYS A 102 -7.91 -6.68 2.00
C LYS A 102 -6.77 -6.12 1.16
N ILE A 103 -5.75 -6.93 0.97
CA ILE A 103 -4.62 -6.59 0.13
C ILE A 103 -4.19 -7.82 -0.67
N ILE A 104 -3.80 -7.60 -1.91
CA ILE A 104 -3.26 -8.64 -2.79
C ILE A 104 -1.85 -8.22 -3.16
N VAL A 105 -0.89 -9.13 -3.03
CA VAL A 105 0.50 -8.89 -3.37
C VAL A 105 0.89 -9.81 -4.51
N LYS A 106 1.54 -9.24 -5.52
CA LYS A 106 1.99 -9.99 -6.70
C LYS A 106 3.48 -9.79 -6.95
N ASN A 107 4.11 -10.83 -7.48
CA ASN A 107 5.41 -10.68 -8.13
C ASN A 107 5.17 -10.78 -9.64
N PRO A 108 6.21 -10.73 -10.50
CA PRO A 108 5.97 -10.72 -11.94
C PRO A 108 5.28 -11.96 -12.51
N THR A 109 5.22 -13.06 -11.76
CA THR A 109 4.69 -14.32 -12.28
C THR A 109 3.39 -14.77 -11.60
N GLU A 110 3.10 -14.31 -10.38
CA GLU A 110 1.98 -14.87 -9.62
C GLU A 110 1.55 -13.99 -8.48
N VAL A 111 0.36 -14.29 -7.94
CA VAL A 111 -0.10 -13.72 -6.67
C VAL A 111 0.63 -14.48 -5.55
N ILE A 112 1.32 -13.76 -4.68
CA ILE A 112 2.06 -14.38 -3.58
C ILE A 112 1.35 -14.24 -2.24
N PHE A 113 0.35 -13.36 -2.15
CA PHE A 113 -0.44 -13.19 -0.93
C PHE A 113 -1.77 -12.54 -1.26
N GLU A 114 -2.82 -12.95 -0.54
CA GLU A 114 -4.12 -12.29 -0.55
C GLU A 114 -4.76 -12.53 0.81
N GLY A 115 -5.20 -11.46 1.47
CA GLY A 115 -5.83 -11.57 2.78
C GLY A 115 -6.11 -10.21 3.40
N SER A 116 -6.48 -10.24 4.68
CA SER A 116 -6.72 -9.02 5.45
C SER A 116 -5.42 -8.26 5.72
N TYR A 117 -5.55 -7.02 6.19
CA TYR A 117 -4.38 -6.22 6.55
C TYR A 117 -3.56 -6.89 7.66
N GLU A 118 -4.24 -7.51 8.63
CA GLU A 118 -3.57 -8.20 9.73
C GLU A 118 -2.83 -9.45 9.24
N GLU A 119 -3.47 -10.21 8.35
CA GLU A 119 -2.83 -11.36 7.73
C GLU A 119 -1.63 -10.95 6.89
N PHE A 120 -1.76 -9.82 6.21
CA PHE A 120 -0.66 -9.24 5.42
C PHE A 120 0.52 -8.89 6.30
N MET A 121 0.26 -8.28 7.45
CA MET A 121 1.33 -7.97 8.40
C MET A 121 2.08 -9.23 8.82
N SER A 122 1.35 -10.30 9.15
CA SER A 122 1.98 -11.58 9.52
C SER A 122 2.81 -12.12 8.38
N PHE A 123 2.30 -12.07 7.15
CA PHE A 123 3.02 -12.52 5.97
C PHE A 123 4.35 -11.76 5.81
N CYS A 124 4.30 -10.43 5.95
CA CYS A 124 5.49 -9.60 5.78
C CYS A 124 6.53 -9.83 6.87
N TYR A 125 6.08 -10.00 8.12
CA TYR A 125 7.00 -10.26 9.23
C TYR A 125 7.63 -11.64 9.11
N ASP A 126 6.92 -12.62 8.58
CA ASP A 126 7.50 -13.94 8.34
C ASP A 126 8.64 -13.86 7.32
N GLU A 127 8.53 -12.97 6.35
CA GLU A 127 9.59 -12.77 5.36
C GLU A 127 10.84 -12.17 5.99
N VAL A 128 10.68 -11.36 7.04
CA VAL A 128 11.81 -10.76 7.75
C VAL A 128 12.67 -11.83 8.46
N THR A 129 12.02 -12.89 8.95
CA THR A 129 12.71 -13.89 9.77
C THR A 129 13.39 -14.99 8.97
N GLU A 130 13.25 -14.98 7.67
CA GLU A 130 13.91 -15.99 6.81
C GLU A 130 15.32 -15.64 6.43
#